data_73d24ada7fa957620d154f4e049c6025
#
_entry.id   73d24ada7fa957620d154f4e049c6025
#
_cell.length_a   1.000
_cell.length_b   1.000
_cell.length_c   1.000
_cell.angle_alpha   90.00
_cell.angle_beta   90.00
_cell.angle_gamma   90.00
#
_symmetry.space_group_name_H-M   'P 1'
#
loop_
_entity.id
_entity.type
_entity.pdbx_description
1 polymer ?
#
loop_
_entity_poly.entity_id
_entity_poly.type
_entity_poly.pdbx_seq_one_letter_code
_entity_poly.pdbx_strand_id
1 'polypeptide(L)'
;MKNNQLTKGQNRRVMYVENKDGDIDGLSARIGWVEFSKSGRSVYYRDRTLKRAGGQGIRGNHYDEETREEYWISGVKKRGTNTHWAESVEVSIDEDAKEEYQRIINE
;
A
#
# COMPACT_ATOMS: atom_id res chain seq x y z
N MET A 1 -10.47 21.22 10.23
CA MET A 1 -10.19 21.12 9.89
C MET A 1 -9.70 20.87 9.93
N LYS A 2 -9.64 20.74 9.79
CA LYS A 2 -9.28 20.59 9.49
C LYS A 2 -8.72 20.04 9.22
N ASN A 3 -8.69 19.86 8.90
CA ASN A 3 -8.24 19.42 8.42
C ASN A 3 -7.64 19.07 8.27
N ASN A 4 -7.61 19.03 8.46
CA ASN A 4 -6.99 18.92 8.11
C ASN A 4 -6.28 18.79 7.90
N GLN A 5 -6.80 18.78 8.57
CA GLN A 5 -5.91 18.90 8.05
C GLN A 5 -4.75 18.22 7.97
N LEU A 6 -4.85 17.17 8.01
CA LEU A 6 -3.75 16.44 7.49
C LEU A 6 -3.40 16.94 6.17
N THR A 7 -2.17 17.26 5.98
CA THR A 7 -1.78 17.61 4.65
C THR A 7 -1.42 16.35 3.90
N LYS A 8 -1.73 16.32 2.64
CA LYS A 8 -1.44 15.18 1.82
C LYS A 8 0.05 14.86 1.79
N GLY A 9 0.89 15.87 1.84
CA GLY A 9 2.31 15.65 1.74
C GLY A 9 2.94 15.02 2.96
N GLN A 10 2.28 15.06 4.08
CA GLN A 10 2.86 14.58 5.32
C GLN A 10 2.54 13.12 5.60
N ASN A 11 1.32 12.70 5.33
CA ASN A 11 0.87 11.37 5.73
C ASN A 11 0.47 10.48 4.56
N ARG A 12 0.70 10.94 3.35
CA ARG A 12 0.35 10.17 2.16
C ARG A 12 1.58 9.85 1.36
N ARG A 13 1.61 8.64 0.84
CA ARG A 13 2.69 8.20 -0.05
C ARG A 13 2.15 7.25 -1.08
N VAL A 14 2.80 7.24 -2.24
CA VAL A 14 2.52 6.21 -3.23
C VAL A 14 3.32 4.98 -2.85
N MET A 15 2.63 3.87 -2.62
CA MET A 15 3.23 2.64 -2.14
C MET A 15 2.75 1.47 -2.97
N TYR A 16 3.50 0.39 -2.89
CA TYR A 16 3.09 -0.90 -3.42
C TYR A 16 2.24 -1.60 -2.36
N VAL A 17 1.06 -2.07 -2.74
CA VAL A 17 0.13 -2.72 -1.83
C VAL A 17 -0.30 -4.04 -2.45
N GLU A 18 -0.16 -5.11 -1.72
CA GLU A 18 -0.53 -6.45 -2.20
C GLU A 18 -1.38 -7.16 -1.17
N ASN A 19 -2.50 -7.74 -1.62
CA ASN A 19 -3.33 -8.58 -0.76
C ASN A 19 -2.83 -10.01 -0.93
N LYS A 20 -2.30 -10.59 0.13
CA LYS A 20 -1.73 -11.93 0.08
C LYS A 20 -2.78 -13.03 0.09
N ASP A 21 -4.00 -12.69 0.42
CA ASP A 21 -5.08 -13.67 0.56
C ASP A 21 -6.19 -13.51 -0.47
N GLY A 22 -6.11 -12.48 -1.32
CA GLY A 22 -7.18 -12.22 -2.24
C GLY A 22 -6.81 -11.11 -3.20
N ASP A 23 -7.75 -10.20 -3.43
CA ASP A 23 -7.49 -9.11 -4.36
C ASP A 23 -7.82 -7.76 -3.74
N ILE A 24 -7.46 -6.73 -4.48
CA ILE A 24 -7.79 -5.35 -4.17
C ILE A 24 -8.55 -4.84 -5.38
N ASP A 25 -9.89 -4.92 -5.30
CA ASP A 25 -10.77 -4.46 -6.37
C ASP A 25 -10.37 -5.05 -7.72
N GLY A 26 -10.13 -6.36 -7.73
CA GLY A 26 -9.92 -7.10 -8.96
C GLY A 26 -8.49 -7.51 -9.27
N LEU A 27 -7.52 -6.96 -8.55
CA LEU A 27 -6.11 -7.31 -8.77
C LEU A 27 -5.45 -7.65 -7.45
N SER A 28 -4.49 -8.56 -7.50
CA SER A 28 -3.77 -8.92 -6.28
C SER A 28 -2.94 -7.78 -5.73
N ALA A 29 -2.44 -6.91 -6.59
CA ALA A 29 -1.54 -5.85 -6.16
C ALA A 29 -1.79 -4.56 -6.93
N ARG A 30 -1.51 -3.45 -6.26
CA ARG A 30 -1.65 -2.12 -6.85
C ARG A 30 -0.56 -1.21 -6.33
N ILE A 31 -0.28 -0.17 -7.09
CA ILE A 31 0.56 0.93 -6.63
C ILE A 31 -0.36 2.13 -6.57
N GLY A 32 -0.46 2.73 -5.38
CA GLY A 32 -1.39 3.82 -5.20
C GLY A 32 -1.09 4.64 -3.97
N TRP A 33 -1.89 5.68 -3.78
CA TRP A 33 -1.75 6.55 -2.62
C TRP A 33 -2.30 5.86 -1.39
N VAL A 34 -1.49 5.77 -0.36
CA VAL A 34 -1.94 5.31 0.95
C VAL A 34 -1.78 6.45 1.94
N GLU A 35 -2.56 6.40 2.98
CA GLU A 35 -2.52 7.41 4.02
C GLU A 35 -2.21 6.72 5.34
N PHE A 36 -1.25 7.29 6.07
CA PHE A 36 -0.83 6.72 7.36
C PHE A 36 -1.53 7.43 8.49
N SER A 37 -1.90 6.68 9.51
CA SER A 37 -2.40 7.29 10.75
C SER A 37 -1.25 8.02 11.42
N LYS A 38 -1.59 8.84 12.42
CA LYS A 38 -0.59 9.64 13.12
C LYS A 38 0.51 8.79 13.74
N SER A 39 0.15 7.65 14.30
CA SER A 39 1.14 6.75 14.90
C SER A 39 1.85 5.88 13.88
N GLY A 40 1.33 5.81 12.66
CA GLY A 40 1.86 4.92 11.65
C GLY A 40 1.40 3.48 11.77
N ARG A 41 0.52 3.20 12.74
CA ARG A 41 0.06 1.83 12.95
C ARG A 41 -1.06 1.42 12.03
N SER A 42 -1.76 2.39 11.45
CA SER A 42 -2.84 2.12 10.51
C SER A 42 -2.52 2.76 9.18
N VAL A 43 -2.93 2.09 8.13
CA VAL A 43 -2.78 2.57 6.77
C VAL A 43 -4.14 2.50 6.10
N TYR A 44 -4.52 3.56 5.44
CA TYR A 44 -5.82 3.65 4.77
C TYR A 44 -5.61 3.61 3.27
N TYR A 45 -6.30 2.70 2.61
CA TYR A 45 -6.16 2.53 1.18
C TYR A 45 -7.46 2.00 0.57
N ARG A 46 -8.02 2.72 -0.37
CA ARG A 46 -9.21 2.31 -1.13
C ARG A 46 -10.31 1.77 -0.21
N ASP A 47 -10.66 2.58 0.78
CA ASP A 47 -11.73 2.28 1.76
C ASP A 47 -11.42 1.10 2.67
N ARG A 48 -10.14 0.74 2.78
CA ARG A 48 -9.70 -0.30 3.70
C ARG A 48 -8.86 0.31 4.80
N THR A 49 -8.96 -0.29 5.97
CA THR A 49 -8.08 0.07 7.09
C THR A 49 -7.17 -1.12 7.34
N LEU A 50 -5.88 -0.90 7.13
CA LEU A 50 -4.88 -1.96 7.24
C LEU A 50 -4.04 -1.67 8.48
N LYS A 51 -3.96 -2.65 9.37
CA LYS A 51 -3.22 -2.52 10.62
C LYS A 51 -1.85 -3.14 10.48
N ARG A 52 -0.86 -2.52 11.09
CA ARG A 52 0.48 -3.10 11.10
C ARG A 52 0.43 -4.43 11.83
N ALA A 53 1.04 -5.41 11.21
CA ALA A 53 1.17 -6.73 11.79
C ALA A 53 2.64 -7.04 11.89
N GLY A 54 3.04 -7.51 13.03
CA GLY A 54 4.39 -8.00 13.19
C GLY A 54 4.30 -9.41 13.67
N GLY A 55 5.38 -10.11 13.56
CA GLY A 55 5.41 -11.42 14.15
C GLY A 55 5.59 -12.50 13.13
N GLN A 56 5.72 -13.68 13.68
CA GLN A 56 6.07 -14.84 12.89
C GLN A 56 4.83 -15.48 12.31
N GLY A 57 5.01 -16.10 11.17
CA GLY A 57 3.96 -16.92 10.60
C GLY A 57 3.00 -16.17 9.71
N ILE A 58 3.22 -14.89 9.48
CA ILE A 58 2.35 -14.15 8.56
C ILE A 58 3.12 -13.82 7.29
N ARG A 59 2.39 -13.77 6.18
CA ARG A 59 3.00 -13.51 4.87
C ARG A 59 3.10 -12.02 4.58
N GLY A 60 2.35 -11.20 5.29
CA GLY A 60 2.32 -9.76 5.06
C GLY A 60 2.91 -8.99 6.21
N ASN A 61 2.92 -7.67 6.08
CA ASN A 61 3.31 -6.79 7.17
C ASN A 61 2.13 -5.98 7.68
N HIS A 62 0.95 -6.25 7.13
CA HIS A 62 -0.29 -5.59 7.55
C HIS A 62 -1.43 -6.60 7.42
N TYR A 63 -2.58 -6.27 8.00
CA TYR A 63 -3.80 -7.05 7.81
C TYR A 63 -4.99 -6.12 7.75
N ASP A 64 -6.00 -6.53 7.00
CA ASP A 64 -7.24 -5.78 6.90
C ASP A 64 -8.00 -5.94 8.21
N GLU A 65 -8.36 -4.82 8.81
CA GLU A 65 -9.03 -4.83 10.11
C GLU A 65 -10.38 -5.56 10.05
N GLU A 66 -11.04 -5.50 8.91
CA GLU A 66 -12.37 -6.08 8.73
C GLU A 66 -12.32 -7.54 8.29
N THR A 67 -11.55 -7.83 7.25
CA THR A 67 -11.56 -9.15 6.64
C THR A 67 -10.50 -10.07 7.21
N ARG A 68 -9.50 -9.50 7.85
CA ARG A 68 -8.35 -10.23 8.38
C ARG A 68 -7.42 -10.77 7.31
N GLU A 69 -7.63 -10.38 6.06
CA GLU A 69 -6.70 -10.74 5.00
C GLU A 69 -5.35 -10.08 5.22
N GLU A 70 -4.29 -10.78 4.89
CA GLU A 70 -2.94 -10.28 5.07
C GLU A 70 -2.53 -9.46 3.86
N TYR A 71 -1.83 -8.37 4.12
CA TYR A 71 -1.37 -7.44 3.09
C TYR A 71 0.13 -7.20 3.23
N TRP A 72 0.75 -6.92 2.10
CA TRP A 72 2.14 -6.47 2.09
C TRP A 72 2.17 -5.05 1.54
N ILE A 73 2.78 -4.12 2.27
CA ILE A 73 2.89 -2.74 1.85
C ILE A 73 4.37 -2.36 1.91
N SER A 74 4.89 -1.80 0.82
CA SER A 74 6.29 -1.40 0.77
C SER A 74 6.44 -0.19 -0.15
N GLY A 75 7.61 0.43 -0.09
CA GLY A 75 7.91 1.53 -0.98
C GLY A 75 8.06 1.05 -2.41
N VAL A 76 7.79 1.95 -3.33
CA VAL A 76 7.94 1.66 -4.75
C VAL A 76 9.42 1.53 -5.08
N LYS A 77 9.78 0.50 -5.80
CA LYS A 77 11.16 0.28 -6.20
C LYS A 77 11.42 0.96 -7.53
N LYS A 78 12.59 1.55 -7.63
CA LYS A 78 12.99 2.19 -8.88
C LYS A 78 13.46 1.18 -9.91
N ARG A 79 13.95 0.04 -9.45
CA ARG A 79 14.46 -1.01 -10.32
C ARG A 79 13.96 -2.36 -9.81
N GLY A 80 13.85 -3.30 -10.73
CA GLY A 80 13.43 -4.64 -10.37
C GLY A 80 11.94 -4.71 -10.19
N THR A 81 11.50 -5.70 -9.43
CA THR A 81 10.09 -5.93 -9.21
C THR A 81 9.66 -5.37 -7.87
N ASN A 82 8.44 -4.86 -7.81
CA ASN A 82 7.84 -4.42 -6.57
C ASN A 82 7.18 -5.56 -5.81
N THR A 83 7.03 -6.72 -6.43
CA THR A 83 6.34 -7.82 -5.78
C THR A 83 7.14 -8.34 -4.60
N HIS A 84 6.40 -8.74 -3.57
CA HIS A 84 6.97 -9.43 -2.43
C HIS A 84 7.18 -10.88 -2.84
N TRP A 85 8.31 -11.45 -2.54
CA TRP A 85 8.70 -12.77 -3.03
C TRP A 85 9.02 -12.71 -4.53
N ALA A 86 9.43 -13.82 -5.05
CA ALA A 86 9.80 -13.91 -6.46
C ALA A 86 8.63 -14.34 -7.33
N GLU A 87 7.42 -14.12 -6.85
CA GLU A 87 6.22 -14.51 -7.58
C GLU A 87 5.83 -13.46 -8.59
N SER A 88 5.28 -13.92 -9.69
CA SER A 88 4.74 -13.02 -10.68
C SER A 88 3.33 -12.62 -10.26
N VAL A 89 3.12 -11.36 -10.05
CA VAL A 89 1.83 -10.82 -9.62
C VAL A 89 1.46 -9.67 -10.53
N GLU A 90 0.22 -9.65 -10.97
CA GLU A 90 -0.25 -8.56 -11.80
C GLU A 90 -0.42 -7.31 -10.95
N VAL A 91 0.22 -6.23 -11.36
CA VAL A 91 0.23 -4.97 -10.63
C VAL A 91 -0.30 -3.87 -11.53
N SER A 92 -1.20 -3.06 -11.01
CA SER A 92 -1.69 -1.90 -11.72
C SER A 92 -1.37 -0.66 -10.91
N ILE A 93 -1.09 0.44 -11.62
CA ILE A 93 -0.84 1.71 -10.97
C ILE A 93 -2.17 2.47 -10.97
N ASP A 94 -2.63 2.87 -9.78
CA ASP A 94 -3.86 3.63 -9.66
C ASP A 94 -3.75 4.91 -10.45
N GLU A 95 -4.85 5.30 -11.07
CA GLU A 95 -4.86 6.44 -11.97
C GLU A 95 -4.35 7.71 -11.30
N ASP A 96 -4.76 7.95 -10.07
CA ASP A 96 -4.37 9.16 -9.36
C ASP A 96 -2.94 9.10 -8.84
N ALA A 97 -2.26 7.97 -8.97
CA ALA A 97 -0.89 7.82 -8.49
C ALA A 97 0.13 7.80 -9.63
N LYS A 98 -0.32 7.82 -10.86
CA LYS A 98 0.59 7.65 -12.00
C LYS A 98 1.66 8.73 -12.08
N GLU A 99 1.27 9.97 -11.87
CA GLU A 99 2.20 11.07 -11.95
C GLU A 99 3.27 10.99 -10.87
N GLU A 100 2.84 10.73 -9.65
CA GLU A 100 3.79 10.60 -8.55
C GLU A 100 4.67 9.39 -8.72
N TYR A 101 4.12 8.30 -9.24
CA TYR A 101 4.90 7.09 -9.50
C TYR A 101 6.02 7.39 -10.50
N GLN A 102 5.70 8.12 -11.58
CA GLN A 102 6.72 8.49 -12.57
C GLN A 102 7.80 9.36 -11.96
N ARG A 103 7.40 10.27 -11.09
CA ARG A 103 8.38 11.12 -10.41
C ARG A 103 9.33 10.29 -9.56
N ILE A 104 8.79 9.31 -8.85
CA ILE A 104 9.60 8.47 -7.97
C ILE A 104 10.62 7.66 -8.76
N ILE A 105 10.19 7.02 -9.83
CA ILE A 105 11.10 6.13 -10.55
C ILE A 105 12.11 6.89 -11.40
N ASN A 106 11.87 8.17 -11.64
CA ASN A 106 12.78 8.98 -12.44
C ASN A 106 13.71 9.85 -11.61
N GLU A 107 13.65 9.73 -10.31
CA GLU A 107 14.56 10.47 -9.43
C GLU A 107 15.95 9.93 -9.41
#